data_d95e6bf2e632ab896b638f89fe5db427
#
_entry.id   d95e6bf2e632ab896b638f89fe5db427
#
_cell.length_a   1.000
_cell.length_b   1.000
_cell.length_c   1.000
_cell.angle_alpha   90.00
_cell.angle_beta   90.00
_cell.angle_gamma   90.00
#
_symmetry.space_group_name_H-M   'P 1'
#
loop_
_entity.id
_entity.type
_entity.pdbx_description
1 polymer ?
#
loop_
_entity_poly.entity_id
_entity_poly.type
_entity_poly.pdbx_seq_one_letter_code
_entity_poly.pdbx_strand_id
1 'polypeptide(L)'
;MDYAELLQQVQTAAALDRATAEHVSLATVATLAERMSHDELVRLGARLPNELQAAVRGGSPTCQPFGADEFVRRVAERLGVEPRVAWTHVRAVLGTLEREVAEMEEVRQRLPRDFDALMA
;
A
#
# COMPACT_ATOMS: atom_id res chain seq x y z
N MET A 1 4.47 -1.55 14.71
CA MET A 1 3.00 -1.47 14.50
C MET A 1 2.45 -2.87 14.28
N ASP A 2 1.37 -3.23 14.98
CA ASP A 2 0.72 -4.50 14.70
C ASP A 2 -0.43 -4.34 13.69
N TYR A 3 -0.97 -5.47 13.25
CA TYR A 3 -2.00 -5.47 12.22
C TYR A 3 -3.30 -4.78 12.67
N ALA A 4 -3.69 -4.99 13.92
CA ALA A 4 -4.90 -4.36 14.47
C ALA A 4 -4.78 -2.84 14.48
N GLU A 5 -3.62 -2.31 14.84
CA GLU A 5 -3.35 -0.87 14.83
C GLU A 5 -3.41 -0.31 13.41
N LEU A 6 -2.79 -1.00 12.45
CA LEU A 6 -2.83 -0.59 11.05
C LEU A 6 -4.27 -0.53 10.55
N LEU A 7 -5.04 -1.59 10.78
CA LEU A 7 -6.44 -1.64 10.34
C LEU A 7 -7.27 -0.55 10.98
N GLN A 8 -7.07 -0.28 12.27
CA GLN A 8 -7.81 0.77 12.95
C GLN A 8 -7.55 2.14 12.33
N GLN A 9 -6.31 2.43 11.99
CA GLN A 9 -5.97 3.70 11.33
C GLN A 9 -6.57 3.78 9.93
N VAL A 10 -6.54 2.70 9.17
CA VAL A 10 -7.14 2.65 7.83
C VAL A 10 -8.67 2.82 7.92
N GLN A 11 -9.31 2.14 8.88
CA GLN A 11 -10.75 2.25 9.09
C GLN A 11 -11.15 3.70 9.40
N THR A 12 -10.41 4.36 10.27
CA THR A 12 -10.69 5.75 10.63
C THR A 12 -10.46 6.69 9.46
N ALA A 13 -9.35 6.53 8.75
CA ALA A 13 -8.98 7.44 7.66
C ALA A 13 -9.91 7.35 6.45
N ALA A 14 -10.45 6.18 6.17
CA ALA A 14 -11.30 5.95 4.99
C ALA A 14 -12.76 5.61 5.34
N ALA A 15 -13.13 5.64 6.63
CA ALA A 15 -14.47 5.31 7.12
C ALA A 15 -14.93 3.92 6.64
N LEU A 16 -14.10 2.91 6.90
CA LEU A 16 -14.33 1.53 6.46
C LEU A 16 -14.61 0.61 7.65
N ASP A 17 -15.33 -0.49 7.38
CA ASP A 17 -15.39 -1.59 8.34
C ASP A 17 -14.06 -2.38 8.31
N ARG A 18 -13.89 -3.30 9.27
CA ARG A 18 -12.64 -4.04 9.39
C ARG A 18 -12.38 -4.94 8.18
N ALA A 19 -13.38 -5.65 7.70
CA ALA A 19 -13.22 -6.56 6.56
C ALA A 19 -12.77 -5.82 5.30
N THR A 20 -13.38 -4.67 5.03
CA THR A 20 -12.98 -3.83 3.89
C THR A 20 -11.58 -3.27 4.09
N ALA A 21 -11.25 -2.83 5.31
CA ALA A 21 -9.90 -2.33 5.61
C ALA A 21 -8.84 -3.41 5.38
N GLU A 22 -9.13 -4.67 5.69
CA GLU A 22 -8.22 -5.78 5.40
C GLU A 22 -8.00 -5.96 3.90
N HIS A 23 -9.08 -5.99 3.12
CA HIS A 23 -8.98 -6.12 1.66
C HIS A 23 -8.21 -4.96 1.04
N VAL A 24 -8.51 -3.75 1.45
CA VAL A 24 -7.84 -2.53 0.97
C VAL A 24 -6.35 -2.56 1.29
N SER A 25 -6.00 -2.95 2.50
CA SER A 25 -4.60 -3.00 2.93
C SER A 25 -3.82 -4.06 2.15
N LEU A 26 -4.39 -5.26 1.99
CA LEU A 26 -3.75 -6.33 1.23
C LEU A 26 -3.56 -5.96 -0.24
N ALA A 27 -4.59 -5.40 -0.87
CA ALA A 27 -4.53 -5.00 -2.28
C ALA A 27 -3.51 -3.88 -2.51
N THR A 28 -3.45 -2.91 -1.60
CA THR A 28 -2.53 -1.78 -1.70
C THR A 28 -1.09 -2.24 -1.53
N VAL A 29 -0.81 -3.07 -0.53
CA VAL A 29 0.54 -3.58 -0.28
C VAL A 29 1.00 -4.49 -1.42
N ALA A 30 0.12 -5.35 -1.94
CA ALA A 30 0.45 -6.20 -3.08
C ALA A 30 0.82 -5.38 -4.32
N THR A 31 0.10 -4.29 -4.55
CA THR A 31 0.37 -3.40 -5.68
C THR A 31 1.67 -2.61 -5.47
N LEU A 32 1.90 -2.15 -4.23
CA LEU A 32 3.15 -1.47 -3.88
C LEU A 32 4.36 -2.40 -4.12
N ALA A 33 4.22 -3.68 -3.79
CA ALA A 33 5.27 -4.66 -4.00
C ALA A 33 5.70 -4.77 -5.48
N GLU A 34 4.77 -4.56 -6.40
CA GLU A 34 5.07 -4.56 -7.83
C GLU A 34 5.97 -3.40 -8.27
N ARG A 35 6.00 -2.33 -7.47
CA ARG A 35 6.82 -1.14 -7.73
C ARG A 35 8.20 -1.20 -7.06
N MET A 36 8.46 -2.21 -6.26
CA MET A 36 9.64 -2.26 -5.40
C MET A 36 10.67 -3.26 -5.91
N SER A 37 11.95 -2.96 -5.67
CA SER A 37 13.03 -3.90 -5.89
C SER A 37 13.01 -4.99 -4.82
N HIS A 38 13.77 -6.07 -5.07
CA HIS A 38 13.88 -7.17 -4.10
C HIS A 38 14.39 -6.68 -2.74
N ASP A 39 15.43 -5.84 -2.73
CA ASP A 39 16.02 -5.33 -1.50
C ASP A 39 15.03 -4.46 -0.71
N GLU A 40 14.27 -3.61 -1.41
CA GLU A 40 13.23 -2.81 -0.78
C GLU A 40 12.14 -3.68 -0.17
N LEU A 41 11.71 -4.73 -0.89
CA LEU A 41 10.71 -5.68 -0.38
C LEU A 41 11.16 -6.37 0.88
N VAL A 42 12.43 -6.77 0.94
CA VAL A 42 12.97 -7.42 2.14
C VAL A 42 12.95 -6.45 3.33
N ARG A 43 13.41 -5.22 3.12
CA ARG A 43 13.45 -4.21 4.19
C ARG A 43 12.05 -3.82 4.66
N LEU A 44 11.16 -3.53 3.75
CA LEU A 44 9.79 -3.15 4.10
C LEU A 44 9.03 -4.31 4.72
N GLY A 45 9.15 -5.49 4.14
CA GLY A 45 8.46 -6.69 4.64
C GLY A 45 8.81 -7.00 6.08
N ALA A 46 10.06 -6.78 6.48
CA ALA A 46 10.50 -7.01 7.85
C ALA A 46 9.81 -6.08 8.86
N ARG A 47 9.28 -4.94 8.40
CA ARG A 47 8.60 -3.96 9.25
C ARG A 47 7.08 -4.06 9.22
N LEU A 48 6.53 -4.83 8.29
CA LEU A 48 5.09 -4.98 8.15
C LEU A 48 4.56 -6.08 9.06
N PRO A 49 3.30 -5.98 9.50
CA PRO A 49 2.65 -7.07 10.20
C PRO A 49 2.69 -8.37 9.39
N ASN A 50 2.76 -9.51 10.09
CA ASN A 50 2.84 -10.83 9.45
C ASN A 50 1.73 -11.06 8.44
N GLU A 51 0.53 -10.54 8.71
CA GLU A 51 -0.62 -10.69 7.83
C GLU A 51 -0.43 -10.06 6.46
N LEU A 52 0.44 -9.06 6.36
CA LEU A 52 0.74 -8.38 5.10
C LEU A 52 1.97 -8.96 4.38
N GLN A 53 2.75 -9.79 5.04
CA GLN A 53 3.98 -10.34 4.45
C GLN A 53 3.71 -11.23 3.24
N ALA A 54 2.60 -11.94 3.23
CA ALA A 54 2.22 -12.76 2.08
C ALA A 54 1.97 -11.89 0.83
N ALA A 55 1.37 -10.70 1.01
CA ALA A 55 1.14 -9.77 -0.09
C ALA A 55 2.46 -9.25 -0.65
N VAL A 56 3.45 -8.99 0.22
CA VAL A 56 4.78 -8.54 -0.20
C VAL A 56 5.49 -9.64 -0.99
N ARG A 57 5.44 -10.88 -0.50
CA ARG A 57 6.12 -12.03 -1.15
C ARG A 57 5.50 -12.38 -2.49
N GLY A 58 4.22 -12.12 -2.67
CA GLY A 58 3.53 -12.37 -3.94
C GLY A 58 3.81 -11.33 -5.01
N GLY A 59 4.68 -10.37 -4.74
CA GLY A 59 5.02 -9.31 -5.68
C GLY A 59 5.73 -9.81 -6.92
N SER A 60 5.79 -8.97 -7.93
CA SER A 60 6.47 -9.26 -9.18
C SER A 60 7.97 -9.46 -8.94
N PRO A 61 8.61 -10.42 -9.64
CA PRO A 61 10.06 -10.58 -9.55
C PRO A 61 10.84 -9.40 -10.11
N THR A 62 10.19 -8.53 -10.88
CA THR A 62 10.81 -7.33 -11.45
C THR A 62 10.04 -6.08 -11.01
N CYS A 63 10.79 -5.03 -10.66
CA CYS A 63 10.21 -3.73 -10.35
C CYS A 63 9.59 -3.14 -11.62
N GLN A 64 8.29 -2.85 -11.60
CA GLN A 64 7.57 -2.32 -12.76
C GLN A 64 7.45 -0.79 -12.66
N PRO A 65 7.86 -0.03 -13.70
CA PRO A 65 7.87 1.43 -13.64
C PRO A 65 6.52 2.04 -14.04
N PHE A 66 5.53 1.98 -13.16
CA PHE A 66 4.23 2.61 -13.42
C PHE A 66 3.97 3.76 -12.44
N GLY A 67 3.14 4.71 -12.86
CA GLY A 67 2.81 5.90 -12.07
C GLY A 67 1.64 5.69 -11.11
N ALA A 68 1.24 6.78 -10.46
CA ALA A 68 0.18 6.75 -9.45
C ALA A 68 -1.19 6.35 -10.03
N ASP A 69 -1.52 6.81 -11.22
CA ASP A 69 -2.81 6.46 -11.85
C ASP A 69 -2.92 4.96 -12.11
N GLU A 70 -1.85 4.37 -12.63
CA GLU A 70 -1.81 2.93 -12.86
C GLU A 70 -1.84 2.16 -11.54
N PHE A 71 -1.16 2.67 -10.50
CA PHE A 71 -1.20 2.10 -9.17
C PHE A 71 -2.64 1.99 -8.67
N VAL A 72 -3.36 3.12 -8.71
CA VAL A 72 -4.76 3.17 -8.26
C VAL A 72 -5.64 2.26 -9.11
N ARG A 73 -5.42 2.22 -10.42
CA ARG A 73 -6.18 1.34 -11.32
C ARG A 73 -6.00 -0.13 -10.93
N ARG A 74 -4.77 -0.54 -10.61
CA ARG A 74 -4.48 -1.92 -10.21
C ARG A 74 -5.15 -2.28 -8.88
N VAL A 75 -5.12 -1.36 -7.92
CA VAL A 75 -5.81 -1.56 -6.65
C VAL A 75 -7.32 -1.66 -6.86
N ALA A 76 -7.88 -0.75 -7.67
CA ALA A 76 -9.30 -0.74 -8.00
C ALA A 76 -9.74 -2.08 -8.62
N GLU A 77 -8.92 -2.62 -9.52
CA GLU A 77 -9.20 -3.89 -10.17
C GLU A 77 -9.18 -5.05 -9.17
N ARG A 78 -8.21 -5.06 -8.26
CA ARG A 78 -8.12 -6.07 -7.20
C ARG A 78 -9.30 -6.03 -6.24
N LEU A 79 -9.82 -4.82 -5.98
CA LEU A 79 -10.95 -4.62 -5.07
C LEU A 79 -12.31 -4.74 -5.75
N GLY A 80 -12.37 -4.66 -7.08
CA GLY A 80 -13.62 -4.64 -7.81
C GLY A 80 -14.40 -3.33 -7.61
N VAL A 81 -13.70 -2.20 -7.49
CA VAL A 81 -14.30 -0.88 -7.31
C VAL A 81 -13.80 0.10 -8.37
N GLU A 82 -14.44 1.26 -8.46
CA GLU A 82 -13.99 2.30 -9.37
C GLU A 82 -12.70 2.95 -8.88
N PRO A 83 -11.83 3.46 -9.80
CA PRO A 83 -10.58 4.09 -9.40
C PRO A 83 -10.72 5.24 -8.41
N ARG A 84 -11.74 6.07 -8.52
CA ARG A 84 -11.95 7.18 -7.57
C ARG A 84 -12.21 6.71 -6.15
N VAL A 85 -12.85 5.54 -6.00
CA VAL A 85 -13.06 4.92 -4.69
C VAL A 85 -11.75 4.35 -4.17
N ALA A 86 -11.02 3.64 -5.03
CA ALA A 86 -9.72 3.08 -4.68
C ALA A 86 -8.72 4.18 -4.30
N TRP A 87 -8.76 5.34 -4.92
CA TRP A 87 -7.88 6.48 -4.60
C TRP A 87 -7.93 6.81 -3.11
N THR A 88 -9.12 6.97 -2.55
CA THR A 88 -9.31 7.27 -1.13
C THR A 88 -8.75 6.14 -0.26
N HIS A 89 -9.01 4.89 -0.65
CA HIS A 89 -8.54 3.71 0.09
C HIS A 89 -7.02 3.62 0.09
N VAL A 90 -6.40 3.83 -1.08
CA VAL A 90 -4.94 3.80 -1.22
C VAL A 90 -4.29 4.87 -0.34
N ARG A 91 -4.85 6.08 -0.34
CA ARG A 91 -4.32 7.16 0.50
C ARG A 91 -4.35 6.80 1.97
N ALA A 92 -5.41 6.15 2.43
CA ALA A 92 -5.53 5.73 3.81
C ALA A 92 -4.43 4.74 4.19
N VAL A 93 -4.16 3.76 3.35
CA VAL A 93 -3.14 2.74 3.61
C VAL A 93 -1.73 3.32 3.50
N LEU A 94 -1.42 4.00 2.40
CA LEU A 94 -0.08 4.56 2.19
C LEU A 94 0.24 5.64 3.23
N GLY A 95 -0.73 6.46 3.59
CA GLY A 95 -0.55 7.46 4.64
C GLY A 95 -0.25 6.83 5.99
N THR A 96 -0.94 5.74 6.33
CA THR A 96 -0.69 5.01 7.57
C THR A 96 0.71 4.39 7.56
N LEU A 97 1.08 3.73 6.48
CA LEU A 97 2.41 3.13 6.35
C LEU A 97 3.52 4.19 6.45
N GLU A 98 3.33 5.33 5.80
CA GLU A 98 4.33 6.40 5.84
C GLU A 98 4.54 6.92 7.26
N ARG A 99 3.47 7.05 8.04
CA ARG A 99 3.58 7.52 9.44
C ARG A 99 4.21 6.47 10.36
N GLU A 100 3.95 5.20 10.11
CA GLU A 100 4.29 4.13 11.06
C GLU A 100 5.56 3.36 10.70
N VAL A 101 5.98 3.40 9.44
CA VAL A 101 7.11 2.59 8.94
C VAL A 101 8.17 3.50 8.35
N ALA A 102 9.32 3.61 9.04
CA ALA A 102 10.39 4.52 8.63
C ALA A 102 10.94 4.21 7.22
N GLU A 103 10.94 2.94 6.85
CA GLU A 103 11.43 2.49 5.53
C GLU A 103 10.60 3.04 4.38
N MET A 104 9.39 3.51 4.63
CA MET A 104 8.55 4.13 3.59
C MET A 104 9.14 5.44 3.07
N GLU A 105 9.97 6.12 3.84
CA GLU A 105 10.64 7.34 3.38
C GLU A 105 11.53 7.07 2.16
N GLU A 106 12.32 6.01 2.20
CA GLU A 106 13.15 5.60 1.06
C GLU A 106 12.29 5.25 -0.16
N VAL A 107 11.21 4.53 0.07
CA VAL A 107 10.28 4.15 -1.01
C VAL A 107 9.68 5.40 -1.65
N ARG A 108 9.21 6.34 -0.83
CA ARG A 108 8.63 7.59 -1.32
C ARG A 108 9.61 8.40 -2.18
N GLN A 109 10.85 8.51 -1.74
CA GLN A 109 11.87 9.27 -2.47
C GLN A 109 12.15 8.68 -3.85
N ARG A 110 12.01 7.37 -3.99
CA ARG A 110 12.27 6.68 -5.25
C ARG A 110 11.06 6.68 -6.19
N LEU A 111 9.85 6.82 -5.66
CA LEU A 111 8.64 6.82 -6.48
C LEU A 111 8.51 8.12 -7.27
N PRO A 112 7.83 8.10 -8.44
CA PRO A 112 7.54 9.33 -9.18
C PRO A 112 6.76 10.33 -8.31
N ARG A 113 6.88 11.62 -8.64
CA ARG A 113 6.24 12.69 -7.86
C ARG A 113 4.72 12.61 -7.83
N ASP A 114 4.10 11.98 -8.83
CA ASP A 114 2.65 11.83 -8.83
C ASP A 114 2.15 10.98 -7.66
N PHE A 115 3.02 10.17 -7.05
CA PHE A 115 2.70 9.44 -5.82
C PHE A 115 2.56 10.35 -4.59
N ASP A 116 3.07 11.56 -4.63
CA ASP A 116 3.00 12.48 -3.47
C ASP A 116 1.55 12.72 -3.05
N ALA A 117 0.63 12.83 -4.00
CA ALA A 117 -0.79 13.02 -3.71
C ALA A 117 -1.42 11.82 -2.98
N LEU A 118 -0.87 10.63 -3.20
CA LEU A 118 -1.34 9.41 -2.52
C LEU A 118 -0.76 9.26 -1.11
N MET A 119 0.37 9.87 -0.84
CA MET A 119 1.12 9.71 0.41
C MET A 119 1.04 10.93 1.33
N ALA A 120 0.39 11.97 0.89
CA ALA A 120 0.29 13.21 1.65
C ALA A 120 -0.64 13.09 2.86
#